data_9a82fa9c0ac158d24c9c60bc38c55f4f
#
_entry.id   9a82fa9c0ac158d24c9c60bc38c55f4f
#
_cell.length_a   1.000
_cell.length_b   1.000
_cell.length_c   1.000
_cell.angle_alpha   90.00
_cell.angle_beta   90.00
_cell.angle_gamma   90.00
#
_symmetry.space_group_name_H-M   'P 1'
#
loop_
_entity.id
_entity.type
_entity.pdbx_description
1 polymer ?
#
loop_
_entity_poly.entity_id
_entity_poly.type
_entity_poly.pdbx_seq_one_letter_code
_entity_poly.pdbx_strand_id
1 'polypeptide(L)'
;ISTAQLKTLWNRQAQGKVLRWSQVNPSWPDQPIKLCGPGQESGTYDTFNKAINGDAANSRQDYTASEDDTVLVRCVAGSPGALGYFGFDYYQANRNSLRALAVDGLKGAVAPSISSVQKSRYLPLSRPLFYYVNAKALNSNATLRSFITSTLQRGQRISQQAGVIPLQESTYRLVTNKLYRNVLGSAFAGTLPVGLTVGQLLERSFDQHKQPQFR
;
A
#
# COMPACT_ATOMS: atom_id res chain seq x y z
N ILE A 1 7.23 -10.21 12.40
CA ILE A 1 6.10 -11.07 12.02
C ILE A 1 6.24 -11.47 10.55
N SER A 2 5.96 -12.73 10.22
CA SER A 2 5.99 -13.17 8.82
C SER A 2 4.66 -12.94 8.11
N THR A 3 4.70 -12.90 6.76
CA THR A 3 3.47 -12.84 5.94
C THR A 3 2.58 -14.07 6.18
N ALA A 4 3.15 -15.24 6.45
CA ALA A 4 2.38 -16.44 6.82
C ALA A 4 1.63 -16.26 8.15
N GLN A 5 2.28 -15.68 9.15
CA GLN A 5 1.64 -15.36 10.44
C GLN A 5 0.56 -14.27 10.29
N LEU A 6 0.80 -13.26 9.45
CA LEU A 6 -0.23 -12.27 9.11
C LEU A 6 -1.43 -12.93 8.42
N LYS A 7 -1.20 -13.87 7.51
CA LYS A 7 -2.28 -14.64 6.87
C LYS A 7 -3.06 -15.47 7.89
N THR A 8 -2.37 -16.15 8.83
CA THR A 8 -3.02 -16.88 9.92
C THR A 8 -3.93 -15.98 10.74
N LEU A 9 -3.52 -14.71 10.98
CA LEU A 9 -4.29 -13.74 11.76
C LEU A 9 -5.50 -13.17 11.00
N TRP A 10 -5.32 -12.81 9.74
CA TRP A 10 -6.24 -11.94 9.01
C TRP A 10 -7.12 -12.64 7.98
N ASN A 11 -6.88 -13.92 7.66
CA ASN A 11 -7.73 -14.63 6.69
C ASN A 11 -9.13 -14.92 7.27
N ARG A 12 -10.08 -15.15 6.37
CA ARG A 12 -11.48 -15.42 6.73
C ARG A 12 -11.65 -16.63 7.65
N GLN A 13 -10.80 -17.65 7.49
CA GLN A 13 -10.88 -18.88 8.29
C GLN A 13 -10.45 -18.67 9.75
N ALA A 14 -9.73 -17.59 10.05
CA ALA A 14 -9.32 -17.22 11.40
C ALA A 14 -10.48 -16.68 12.25
N GLN A 15 -11.56 -16.23 11.59
CA GLN A 15 -12.72 -15.65 12.27
C GLN A 15 -13.32 -16.58 13.29
N GLY A 16 -13.46 -16.12 14.53
CA GLY A 16 -13.97 -16.89 15.67
C GLY A 16 -13.08 -18.04 16.13
N LYS A 17 -11.93 -18.29 15.49
CA LYS A 17 -11.04 -19.42 15.79
C LYS A 17 -9.68 -19.00 16.32
N VAL A 18 -9.04 -18.04 15.69
CA VAL A 18 -7.73 -17.51 16.09
C VAL A 18 -7.97 -16.30 16.97
N LEU A 19 -8.03 -16.54 18.28
CA LEU A 19 -8.40 -15.55 19.29
C LEU A 19 -7.26 -15.19 20.24
N ARG A 20 -6.16 -15.95 20.21
CA ARG A 20 -5.00 -15.77 21.11
C ARG A 20 -3.70 -15.76 20.31
N TRP A 21 -2.73 -14.97 20.75
CA TRP A 21 -1.43 -14.83 20.09
C TRP A 21 -0.65 -16.14 20.03
N SER A 22 -0.75 -17.00 21.07
CA SER A 22 -0.15 -18.33 21.10
C SER A 22 -0.65 -19.25 19.99
N GLN A 23 -1.85 -19.04 19.46
CA GLN A 23 -2.40 -19.82 18.33
C GLN A 23 -1.74 -19.46 16.99
N VAL A 24 -1.13 -18.28 16.88
CA VAL A 24 -0.37 -17.86 15.70
C VAL A 24 1.07 -18.34 15.76
N ASN A 25 1.66 -18.23 16.95
CA ASN A 25 2.99 -18.75 17.23
C ASN A 25 3.04 -19.23 18.70
N PRO A 26 3.29 -20.52 18.95
CA PRO A 26 3.32 -21.06 20.31
C PRO A 26 4.36 -20.39 21.24
N SER A 27 5.38 -19.73 20.71
CA SER A 27 6.36 -18.98 21.50
C SER A 27 5.88 -17.59 21.93
N TRP A 28 4.73 -17.12 21.44
CA TRP A 28 4.17 -15.83 21.80
C TRP A 28 3.29 -15.94 23.05
N PRO A 29 3.07 -14.83 23.80
CA PRO A 29 2.24 -14.84 25.00
C PRO A 29 0.84 -15.38 24.72
N ASP A 30 0.30 -16.15 25.67
CA ASP A 30 -1.07 -16.63 25.61
C ASP A 30 -2.05 -15.53 26.05
N GLN A 31 -2.19 -14.50 25.23
CA GLN A 31 -3.04 -13.33 25.45
C GLN A 31 -4.10 -13.22 24.36
N PRO A 32 -5.27 -12.62 24.66
CA PRO A 32 -6.29 -12.34 23.65
C PRO A 32 -5.75 -11.43 22.54
N ILE A 33 -6.16 -11.73 21.32
CA ILE A 33 -5.86 -10.90 20.16
C ILE A 33 -6.83 -9.72 20.08
N LYS A 34 -6.31 -8.51 19.90
CA LYS A 34 -7.06 -7.33 19.49
C LYS A 34 -6.57 -6.88 18.14
N LEU A 35 -7.46 -6.86 17.15
CA LEU A 35 -7.14 -6.43 15.78
C LEU A 35 -7.89 -5.15 15.44
N CYS A 36 -7.21 -4.24 14.73
CA CYS A 36 -7.73 -2.97 14.28
C CYS A 36 -7.33 -2.77 12.81
N GLY A 37 -8.26 -2.48 11.92
CA GLY A 37 -7.94 -2.34 10.51
C GLY A 37 -9.02 -1.59 9.74
N PRO A 38 -8.74 -1.15 8.51
CA PRO A 38 -9.71 -0.46 7.69
C PRO A 38 -10.90 -1.36 7.32
N GLY A 39 -12.02 -0.74 6.99
CA GLY A 39 -13.20 -1.41 6.46
C GLY A 39 -13.07 -1.74 4.98
N GLN A 40 -14.10 -2.35 4.43
CA GLN A 40 -14.11 -2.89 3.06
C GLN A 40 -14.07 -1.82 1.95
N GLU A 41 -14.45 -0.59 2.26
CA GLU A 41 -14.41 0.54 1.31
C GLU A 41 -13.00 1.14 1.16
N SER A 42 -12.02 0.64 1.92
CA SER A 42 -10.65 1.16 1.94
C SER A 42 -9.76 0.46 0.91
N GLY A 43 -9.04 1.24 0.11
CA GLY A 43 -7.96 0.72 -0.74
C GLY A 43 -6.80 0.11 0.05
N THR A 44 -6.63 0.46 1.32
CA THR A 44 -5.66 -0.18 2.22
C THR A 44 -6.11 -1.58 2.61
N TYR A 45 -7.40 -1.76 2.87
CA TYR A 45 -8.01 -3.08 3.07
C TYR A 45 -7.76 -4.00 1.87
N ASP A 46 -8.10 -3.54 0.68
CA ASP A 46 -7.90 -4.30 -0.57
C ASP A 46 -6.46 -4.71 -0.77
N THR A 47 -5.55 -3.77 -0.62
CA THR A 47 -4.12 -4.01 -0.86
C THR A 47 -3.54 -5.00 0.15
N PHE A 48 -3.84 -4.82 1.44
CA PHE A 48 -3.37 -5.70 2.49
C PHE A 48 -3.90 -7.12 2.30
N ASN A 49 -5.21 -7.28 2.08
CA ASN A 49 -5.81 -8.61 1.94
C ASN A 49 -5.35 -9.33 0.67
N LYS A 50 -5.21 -8.63 -0.46
CA LYS A 50 -4.62 -9.22 -1.67
C LYS A 50 -3.17 -9.66 -1.42
N ALA A 51 -2.39 -8.85 -0.71
CA ALA A 51 -0.98 -9.15 -0.43
C ALA A 51 -0.79 -10.32 0.54
N ILE A 52 -1.62 -10.41 1.57
CA ILE A 52 -1.48 -11.37 2.67
C ILE A 52 -2.38 -12.58 2.48
N ASN A 53 -3.63 -12.37 2.12
CA ASN A 53 -4.64 -13.43 2.03
C ASN A 53 -4.83 -13.95 0.60
N GLY A 54 -4.24 -13.29 -0.40
CA GLY A 54 -4.35 -13.63 -1.83
C GLY A 54 -5.58 -13.05 -2.51
N ASP A 55 -6.59 -12.65 -1.75
CA ASP A 55 -7.84 -12.06 -2.24
C ASP A 55 -8.38 -11.05 -1.20
N ALA A 56 -8.91 -9.92 -1.67
CA ALA A 56 -9.54 -8.92 -0.80
C ALA A 56 -10.75 -9.49 -0.04
N ALA A 57 -11.52 -10.37 -0.66
CA ALA A 57 -12.68 -11.03 -0.02
C ALA A 57 -12.30 -12.06 1.05
N ASN A 58 -11.03 -12.50 1.09
CA ASN A 58 -10.56 -13.50 2.05
C ASN A 58 -10.06 -12.85 3.36
N SER A 59 -10.91 -12.04 3.98
CA SER A 59 -10.59 -11.36 5.25
C SER A 59 -11.59 -11.73 6.34
N ARG A 60 -11.10 -11.85 7.59
CA ARG A 60 -11.98 -11.91 8.76
C ARG A 60 -12.70 -10.59 8.95
N GLN A 61 -13.84 -10.62 9.66
CA GLN A 61 -14.67 -9.43 9.92
C GLN A 61 -14.83 -9.14 11.42
N ASP A 62 -14.33 -10.00 12.29
CA ASP A 62 -14.44 -9.90 13.75
C ASP A 62 -13.28 -9.08 14.37
N TYR A 63 -12.99 -7.93 13.78
CA TYR A 63 -12.01 -6.97 14.28
C TYR A 63 -12.62 -5.57 14.40
N THR A 64 -11.94 -4.62 15.02
CA THR A 64 -12.37 -3.22 15.03
C THR A 64 -12.07 -2.60 13.67
N ALA A 65 -13.13 -2.42 12.87
CA ALA A 65 -13.07 -1.81 11.55
C ALA A 65 -13.39 -0.31 11.60
N SER A 66 -12.67 0.51 10.82
CA SER A 66 -13.00 1.92 10.61
C SER A 66 -12.38 2.42 9.31
N GLU A 67 -13.10 3.28 8.58
CA GLU A 67 -12.54 4.03 7.45
C GLU A 67 -11.71 5.26 7.90
N ASP A 68 -11.84 5.67 9.18
CA ASP A 68 -11.01 6.71 9.79
C ASP A 68 -9.79 6.08 10.46
N ASP A 69 -8.62 6.25 9.84
CA ASP A 69 -7.35 5.75 10.35
C ASP A 69 -7.00 6.32 11.74
N THR A 70 -7.56 7.48 12.14
CA THR A 70 -7.39 8.03 13.49
C THR A 70 -8.03 7.14 14.55
N VAL A 71 -9.17 6.52 14.22
CA VAL A 71 -9.84 5.52 15.08
C VAL A 71 -8.95 4.28 15.21
N LEU A 72 -8.33 3.85 14.11
CA LEU A 72 -7.44 2.69 14.09
C LEU A 72 -6.18 2.93 14.93
N VAL A 73 -5.59 4.12 14.82
CA VAL A 73 -4.46 4.55 15.67
C VAL A 73 -4.83 4.45 17.15
N ARG A 74 -5.96 5.02 17.55
CA ARG A 74 -6.45 4.97 18.94
C ARG A 74 -6.74 3.54 19.40
N CYS A 75 -7.30 2.71 18.54
CA CYS A 75 -7.57 1.30 18.80
C CYS A 75 -6.29 0.54 19.16
N VAL A 76 -5.22 0.74 18.39
CA VAL A 76 -3.93 0.09 18.64
C VAL A 76 -3.22 0.70 19.84
N ALA A 77 -3.14 2.03 19.93
CA ALA A 77 -2.44 2.70 21.02
C ALA A 77 -3.09 2.47 22.40
N GLY A 78 -4.40 2.35 22.43
CA GLY A 78 -5.18 2.16 23.67
C GLY A 78 -5.29 0.71 24.16
N SER A 79 -4.73 -0.26 23.45
CA SER A 79 -4.88 -1.68 23.78
C SER A 79 -3.52 -2.40 23.76
N PRO A 80 -2.93 -2.72 24.92
CA PRO A 80 -1.68 -3.49 24.95
C PRO A 80 -1.80 -4.81 24.17
N GLY A 81 -0.83 -5.07 23.29
CA GLY A 81 -0.85 -6.27 22.46
C GLY A 81 -1.81 -6.20 21.26
N ALA A 82 -2.44 -5.06 20.98
CA ALA A 82 -3.20 -4.89 19.76
C ALA A 82 -2.31 -4.82 18.52
N LEU A 83 -2.82 -5.31 17.39
CA LEU A 83 -2.20 -5.19 16.07
C LEU A 83 -3.17 -4.53 15.11
N GLY A 84 -2.67 -3.57 14.33
CA GLY A 84 -3.43 -2.95 13.25
C GLY A 84 -2.61 -2.75 12.00
N TYR A 85 -3.30 -2.40 10.91
CA TYR A 85 -2.68 -1.93 9.66
C TYR A 85 -3.45 -0.74 9.11
N PHE A 86 -2.72 0.25 8.65
CA PHE A 86 -3.22 1.51 8.11
C PHE A 86 -2.11 2.27 7.37
N GLY A 87 -2.38 3.46 6.86
CA GLY A 87 -1.43 4.26 6.11
C GLY A 87 -0.17 4.60 6.90
N PHE A 88 0.98 4.61 6.20
CA PHE A 88 2.29 4.92 6.80
C PHE A 88 2.37 6.34 7.38
N ASP A 89 1.67 7.28 6.79
CA ASP A 89 1.51 8.66 7.26
C ASP A 89 0.93 8.76 8.67
N TYR A 90 -0.12 7.98 8.96
CA TYR A 90 -0.70 7.90 10.30
C TYR A 90 0.26 7.27 11.32
N TYR A 91 1.02 6.25 10.91
CA TYR A 91 2.09 5.74 11.77
C TYR A 91 3.14 6.80 12.05
N GLN A 92 3.63 7.53 11.04
CA GLN A 92 4.64 8.57 11.21
C GLN A 92 4.18 9.69 12.14
N ALA A 93 2.93 10.12 12.03
CA ALA A 93 2.33 11.13 12.90
C ALA A 93 2.19 10.67 14.36
N ASN A 94 2.10 9.34 14.59
CA ASN A 94 1.82 8.75 15.90
C ASN A 94 2.93 7.79 16.40
N ARG A 95 4.15 7.90 15.86
CA ARG A 95 5.27 6.99 16.18
C ARG A 95 5.68 6.94 17.66
N ASN A 96 5.30 7.94 18.45
CA ASN A 96 5.55 7.96 19.89
C ASN A 96 4.59 7.04 20.67
N SER A 97 3.42 6.73 20.11
CA SER A 97 2.38 5.87 20.70
C SER A 97 2.28 4.51 20.03
N LEU A 98 2.96 4.32 18.90
CA LEU A 98 2.86 3.13 18.07
C LEU A 98 4.25 2.55 17.77
N ARG A 99 4.29 1.23 17.66
CA ARG A 99 5.48 0.51 17.20
C ARG A 99 5.21 -0.15 15.85
N ALA A 100 5.99 0.19 14.84
CA ALA A 100 5.94 -0.55 13.57
C ALA A 100 6.62 -1.91 13.72
N LEU A 101 5.99 -2.94 13.18
CA LEU A 101 6.57 -4.28 13.12
C LEU A 101 7.36 -4.47 11.82
N ALA A 102 8.51 -5.10 11.92
CA ALA A 102 9.19 -5.61 10.76
C ALA A 102 8.40 -6.80 10.20
N VAL A 103 8.14 -6.78 8.89
CA VAL A 103 7.43 -7.85 8.18
C VAL A 103 8.43 -8.68 7.40
N ASP A 104 8.43 -9.99 7.65
CA ASP A 104 9.20 -10.95 6.88
C ASP A 104 8.37 -11.39 5.68
N GLY A 105 8.71 -10.78 4.54
CA GLY A 105 8.06 -11.03 3.25
C GLY A 105 8.93 -11.87 2.33
N LEU A 106 9.29 -11.32 1.17
CA LEU A 106 10.05 -12.05 0.15
C LEU A 106 11.57 -12.06 0.38
N LYS A 107 12.12 -11.17 1.21
CA LYS A 107 13.57 -10.93 1.35
C LYS A 107 14.00 -10.75 2.81
N GLY A 108 13.35 -11.42 3.74
CA GLY A 108 13.59 -11.30 5.17
C GLY A 108 12.80 -10.16 5.82
N ALA A 109 12.93 -10.04 7.16
CA ALA A 109 12.18 -9.08 7.95
C ALA A 109 12.64 -7.64 7.70
N VAL A 110 11.73 -6.78 7.25
CA VAL A 110 11.98 -5.38 6.93
C VAL A 110 10.97 -4.50 7.67
N ALA A 111 11.46 -3.49 8.40
CA ALA A 111 10.61 -2.48 9.00
C ALA A 111 10.16 -1.44 7.95
N PRO A 112 8.91 -0.94 8.06
CA PRO A 112 8.44 0.14 7.18
C PRO A 112 9.20 1.43 7.46
N SER A 113 9.77 2.02 6.42
CA SER A 113 10.47 3.30 6.45
C SER A 113 10.50 3.93 5.07
N ILE A 114 10.74 5.23 4.98
CA ILE A 114 10.93 5.91 3.69
C ILE A 114 11.98 5.18 2.85
N SER A 115 13.13 4.86 3.45
CA SER A 115 14.22 4.18 2.75
C SER A 115 13.85 2.76 2.30
N SER A 116 13.19 1.96 3.15
CA SER A 116 12.82 0.59 2.79
C SER A 116 11.79 0.52 1.67
N VAL A 117 10.83 1.48 1.64
CA VAL A 117 9.83 1.59 0.58
C VAL A 117 10.46 2.10 -0.72
N GLN A 118 11.24 3.19 -0.68
CA GLN A 118 11.90 3.73 -1.87
C GLN A 118 12.88 2.75 -2.53
N LYS A 119 13.52 1.90 -1.72
CA LYS A 119 14.41 0.83 -2.21
C LYS A 119 13.67 -0.47 -2.56
N SER A 120 12.35 -0.45 -2.57
CA SER A 120 11.49 -1.61 -2.84
C SER A 120 11.83 -2.83 -1.98
N ARG A 121 12.18 -2.60 -0.71
CA ARG A 121 12.49 -3.66 0.25
C ARG A 121 11.30 -4.04 1.11
N TYR A 122 10.38 -3.10 1.39
CA TYR A 122 9.18 -3.34 2.19
C TYR A 122 8.06 -3.93 1.30
N LEU A 123 8.27 -5.16 0.87
CA LEU A 123 7.32 -5.92 0.05
C LEU A 123 6.77 -7.10 0.86
N PRO A 124 5.49 -7.49 0.62
CA PRO A 124 4.57 -7.04 -0.44
C PRO A 124 3.65 -5.86 -0.02
N LEU A 125 3.85 -5.23 1.14
CA LEU A 125 2.93 -4.26 1.73
C LEU A 125 3.10 -2.81 1.25
N SER A 126 4.08 -2.52 0.41
CA SER A 126 4.21 -1.20 -0.23
C SER A 126 3.61 -1.18 -1.62
N ARG A 127 2.94 -0.08 -1.96
CA ARG A 127 2.39 0.16 -3.30
C ARG A 127 2.52 1.62 -3.69
N PRO A 128 2.71 1.95 -4.99
CA PRO A 128 2.60 3.31 -5.47
C PRO A 128 1.14 3.74 -5.60
N LEU A 129 0.94 5.06 -5.56
CA LEU A 129 -0.32 5.71 -5.93
C LEU A 129 -0.24 6.18 -7.38
N PHE A 130 -1.37 6.18 -8.08
CA PHE A 130 -1.44 6.53 -9.50
C PHE A 130 -2.50 7.60 -9.77
N TYR A 131 -2.22 8.47 -10.72
CA TYR A 131 -3.21 9.27 -11.41
C TYR A 131 -3.57 8.59 -12.74
N TYR A 132 -4.85 8.42 -12.99
CA TYR A 132 -5.37 8.07 -14.31
C TYR A 132 -5.87 9.33 -14.98
N VAL A 133 -5.27 9.67 -16.11
CA VAL A 133 -5.58 10.89 -16.84
C VAL A 133 -6.13 10.53 -18.21
N ASN A 134 -7.29 11.08 -18.56
CA ASN A 134 -7.85 10.93 -19.89
C ASN A 134 -6.95 11.62 -20.92
N ALA A 135 -6.39 10.87 -21.86
CA ALA A 135 -5.42 11.37 -22.84
C ALA A 135 -6.00 12.45 -23.77
N LYS A 136 -7.26 12.30 -24.19
CA LYS A 136 -7.94 13.30 -25.02
C LYS A 136 -8.12 14.61 -24.24
N ALA A 137 -8.58 14.55 -23.01
CA ALA A 137 -8.70 15.71 -22.15
C ALA A 137 -7.34 16.35 -21.86
N LEU A 138 -6.28 15.57 -21.63
CA LEU A 138 -4.92 16.07 -21.44
C LEU A 138 -4.41 16.86 -22.64
N ASN A 139 -4.76 16.45 -23.85
CA ASN A 139 -4.34 17.10 -25.08
C ASN A 139 -5.14 18.38 -25.39
N SER A 140 -6.41 18.45 -25.01
CA SER A 140 -7.32 19.58 -25.30
C SER A 140 -7.45 20.59 -24.15
N ASN A 141 -7.05 20.26 -22.93
CA ASN A 141 -7.20 21.11 -21.75
C ASN A 141 -5.84 21.52 -21.18
N ALA A 142 -5.43 22.75 -21.44
CA ALA A 142 -4.16 23.31 -21.00
C ALA A 142 -4.04 23.37 -19.47
N THR A 143 -5.13 23.64 -18.75
CA THR A 143 -5.16 23.66 -17.27
C THR A 143 -4.89 22.29 -16.70
N LEU A 144 -5.54 21.25 -17.21
CA LEU A 144 -5.30 19.86 -16.80
C LEU A 144 -3.84 19.45 -17.07
N ARG A 145 -3.33 19.78 -18.25
CA ARG A 145 -1.92 19.51 -18.60
C ARG A 145 -0.96 20.22 -17.63
N SER A 146 -1.18 21.49 -17.35
CA SER A 146 -0.38 22.28 -16.42
C SER A 146 -0.43 21.71 -15.01
N PHE A 147 -1.62 21.30 -14.53
CA PHE A 147 -1.79 20.66 -13.23
C PHE A 147 -0.98 19.37 -13.12
N ILE A 148 -1.12 18.45 -14.07
CA ILE A 148 -0.40 17.16 -14.05
C ILE A 148 1.11 17.36 -14.15
N THR A 149 1.56 18.25 -15.06
CA THR A 149 2.99 18.57 -15.23
C THR A 149 3.58 19.15 -13.94
N SER A 150 2.91 20.14 -13.34
CA SER A 150 3.34 20.76 -12.08
C SER A 150 3.37 19.76 -10.93
N THR A 151 2.38 18.86 -10.86
CA THR A 151 2.32 17.81 -9.83
C THR A 151 3.50 16.85 -9.96
N LEU A 152 3.87 16.44 -11.16
CA LEU A 152 5.03 15.56 -11.38
C LEU A 152 6.36 16.25 -11.10
N GLN A 153 6.52 17.52 -11.54
CA GLN A 153 7.74 18.30 -11.32
C GLN A 153 8.00 18.60 -9.84
N ARG A 154 6.93 18.75 -9.05
CA ARG A 154 6.97 19.01 -7.62
C ARG A 154 6.65 17.76 -6.79
N GLY A 155 6.68 16.59 -7.40
CA GLY A 155 6.16 15.34 -6.84
C GLY A 155 6.74 15.01 -5.47
N GLN A 156 8.04 15.18 -5.25
CA GLN A 156 8.66 14.93 -3.95
C GLN A 156 8.05 15.83 -2.86
N ARG A 157 7.96 17.14 -3.11
CA ARG A 157 7.43 18.10 -2.15
C ARG A 157 5.94 17.86 -1.87
N ILE A 158 5.15 17.64 -2.93
CA ILE A 158 3.71 17.37 -2.79
C ILE A 158 3.47 16.09 -2.00
N SER A 159 4.21 15.02 -2.29
CA SER A 159 4.10 13.76 -1.55
C SER A 159 4.45 13.93 -0.07
N GLN A 160 5.53 14.66 0.25
CA GLN A 160 5.91 14.95 1.63
C GLN A 160 4.84 15.76 2.36
N GLN A 161 4.25 16.77 1.72
CA GLN A 161 3.18 17.59 2.30
C GLN A 161 1.90 16.79 2.53
N ALA A 162 1.63 15.80 1.67
CA ALA A 162 0.49 14.89 1.80
C ALA A 162 0.75 13.72 2.76
N GLY A 163 1.93 13.65 3.41
CA GLY A 163 2.28 12.57 4.33
C GLY A 163 2.64 11.24 3.67
N VAL A 164 2.59 11.15 2.32
CA VAL A 164 2.95 9.92 1.61
C VAL A 164 4.44 9.88 1.27
N ILE A 165 4.99 8.67 1.14
CA ILE A 165 6.41 8.48 0.81
C ILE A 165 6.67 8.92 -0.63
N PRO A 166 7.54 9.92 -0.87
CA PRO A 166 7.86 10.36 -2.22
C PRO A 166 8.61 9.27 -3.00
N LEU A 167 8.37 9.19 -4.29
CA LEU A 167 9.18 8.37 -5.19
C LEU A 167 10.60 8.96 -5.32
N GLN A 168 11.52 8.17 -5.86
CA GLN A 168 12.85 8.69 -6.22
C GLN A 168 12.73 9.70 -7.37
N GLU A 169 13.61 10.69 -7.41
CA GLU A 169 13.60 11.73 -8.44
C GLU A 169 13.70 11.16 -9.86
N SER A 170 14.51 10.12 -10.04
CA SER A 170 14.62 9.40 -11.31
C SER A 170 13.27 8.83 -11.78
N THR A 171 12.45 8.37 -10.86
CA THR A 171 11.11 7.86 -11.17
C THR A 171 10.18 8.98 -11.63
N TYR A 172 10.17 10.14 -10.96
CA TYR A 172 9.39 11.30 -11.42
C TYR A 172 9.82 11.74 -12.81
N ARG A 173 11.12 11.74 -13.11
CA ARG A 173 11.63 12.06 -14.47
C ARG A 173 11.13 11.07 -15.51
N LEU A 174 11.14 9.77 -15.23
CA LEU A 174 10.59 8.74 -16.13
C LEU A 174 9.09 8.93 -16.38
N VAL A 175 8.31 9.18 -15.34
CA VAL A 175 6.86 9.40 -15.47
C VAL A 175 6.57 10.70 -16.25
N THR A 176 7.35 11.75 -16.02
CA THR A 176 7.27 13.00 -16.78
C THR A 176 7.56 12.78 -18.26
N ASN A 177 8.59 11.99 -18.59
CA ASN A 177 8.90 11.64 -19.98
C ASN A 177 7.77 10.82 -20.63
N LYS A 178 7.09 9.92 -19.88
CA LYS A 178 5.90 9.22 -20.39
C LYS A 178 4.79 10.18 -20.73
N LEU A 179 4.53 11.19 -19.89
CA LEU A 179 3.53 12.23 -20.13
C LEU A 179 3.85 12.99 -21.43
N TYR A 180 5.08 13.46 -21.60
CA TYR A 180 5.49 14.20 -22.82
C TYR A 180 5.46 13.36 -24.09
N ARG A 181 5.71 12.08 -24.00
CA ARG A 181 5.67 11.14 -25.14
C ARG A 181 4.28 10.58 -25.41
N ASN A 182 3.25 11.03 -24.69
CA ASN A 182 1.88 10.51 -24.77
C ASN A 182 1.82 8.97 -24.66
N VAL A 183 2.61 8.38 -23.74
CA VAL A 183 2.59 6.94 -23.53
C VAL A 183 1.26 6.55 -22.86
N LEU A 184 0.43 5.84 -23.61
CA LEU A 184 -0.89 5.39 -23.16
C LEU A 184 -0.83 4.03 -22.47
N GLY A 185 -1.92 3.67 -21.81
CA GLY A 185 -2.09 2.39 -21.16
C GLY A 185 -1.83 2.42 -19.67
N SER A 186 -2.08 1.28 -19.04
CA SER A 186 -1.94 1.06 -17.60
C SER A 186 -0.98 -0.12 -17.37
N ALA A 187 -0.25 -0.09 -16.26
CA ALA A 187 0.58 -1.23 -15.84
C ALA A 187 -0.21 -2.47 -15.43
N PHE A 188 -1.54 -2.39 -15.37
CA PHE A 188 -2.34 -3.36 -14.62
C PHE A 188 -3.16 -4.33 -15.48
N ALA A 189 -3.42 -4.04 -16.74
CA ALA A 189 -4.22 -4.91 -17.63
C ALA A 189 -5.47 -5.52 -16.94
N GLY A 190 -6.15 -4.73 -16.08
CA GLY A 190 -7.32 -5.17 -15.33
C GLY A 190 -7.05 -5.84 -13.98
N THR A 191 -5.81 -6.22 -13.67
CA THR A 191 -5.46 -6.88 -12.40
C THR A 191 -4.34 -6.11 -11.70
N LEU A 192 -4.55 -5.72 -10.44
CA LEU A 192 -3.52 -5.06 -9.64
C LEU A 192 -2.49 -6.11 -9.16
N PRO A 193 -1.27 -6.15 -9.69
CA PRO A 193 -0.26 -7.07 -9.21
C PRO A 193 0.28 -6.61 -7.86
N VAL A 194 0.40 -7.55 -6.93
CA VAL A 194 0.95 -7.32 -5.59
C VAL A 194 2.45 -7.62 -5.60
N GLY A 195 3.22 -6.83 -4.84
CA GLY A 195 4.64 -7.08 -4.62
C GLY A 195 5.56 -6.66 -5.77
N LEU A 196 5.06 -5.91 -6.76
CA LEU A 196 5.91 -5.35 -7.82
C LEU A 196 6.61 -4.07 -7.36
N THR A 197 7.84 -3.91 -7.82
CA THR A 197 8.57 -2.65 -7.67
C THR A 197 8.03 -1.59 -8.62
N VAL A 198 8.28 -0.31 -8.31
CA VAL A 198 7.91 0.80 -9.21
C VAL A 198 8.57 0.67 -10.59
N GLY A 199 9.82 0.18 -10.65
CA GLY A 199 10.51 -0.09 -11.92
C GLY A 199 9.76 -1.10 -12.78
N GLN A 200 9.38 -2.25 -12.22
CA GLN A 200 8.61 -3.29 -12.92
C GLN A 200 7.24 -2.78 -13.42
N LEU A 201 6.58 -1.93 -12.63
CA LEU A 201 5.31 -1.32 -13.04
C LEU A 201 5.49 -0.35 -14.21
N LEU A 202 6.57 0.42 -14.21
CA LEU A 202 6.88 1.33 -15.31
C LEU A 202 7.22 0.57 -16.61
N GLU A 203 8.01 -0.50 -16.53
CA GLU A 203 8.32 -1.38 -17.66
C GLU A 203 7.06 -1.96 -18.28
N ARG A 204 6.17 -2.55 -17.48
CA ARG A 204 4.86 -3.08 -17.95
C ARG A 204 4.04 -2.02 -18.69
N SER A 205 4.02 -0.81 -18.19
CA SER A 205 3.29 0.29 -18.79
C SER A 205 3.86 0.68 -20.17
N PHE A 206 5.18 0.60 -20.36
CA PHE A 206 5.80 0.81 -21.68
C PHE A 206 5.49 -0.34 -22.65
N ASP A 207 5.45 -1.57 -22.17
CA ASP A 207 5.13 -2.74 -22.99
C ASP A 207 3.67 -2.71 -23.47
N GLN A 208 2.75 -2.30 -22.61
CA GLN A 208 1.34 -2.11 -23.00
C GLN A 208 1.17 -1.04 -24.08
N HIS A 209 1.93 0.06 -24.01
CA HIS A 209 1.88 1.10 -25.05
C HIS A 209 2.27 0.59 -26.44
N LYS A 210 3.04 -0.49 -26.55
CA LYS A 210 3.42 -1.12 -27.82
C LYS A 210 2.30 -1.95 -28.43
N GLN A 211 1.23 -2.25 -27.69
CA GLN A 211 0.10 -3.04 -28.19
C GLN A 211 -0.75 -2.22 -29.17
N PRO A 212 -1.32 -2.85 -30.22
CA PRO A 212 -2.03 -2.15 -31.31
C PRO A 212 -3.17 -1.24 -30.83
N GLN A 213 -3.89 -1.62 -29.77
CA GLN A 213 -5.02 -0.85 -29.25
C GLN A 213 -4.61 0.49 -28.60
N PHE A 214 -3.33 0.75 -28.40
CA PHE A 214 -2.79 1.97 -27.80
C PHE A 214 -1.90 2.78 -28.75
N ARG A 215 -1.84 2.41 -30.05
CA ARG A 215 -1.09 3.12 -31.08
C ARG A 215 -1.92 4.09 -31.89
#